data_bdb8da996cda57f61df75493d6d34e60
#
_entry.id   bdb8da996cda57f61df75493d6d34e60
#
_cell.length_a   1.000
_cell.length_b   1.000
_cell.length_c   1.000
_cell.angle_alpha   90.00
_cell.angle_beta   90.00
_cell.angle_gamma   90.00
#
_symmetry.space_group_name_H-M   'P 1'
#
loop_
_entity.id
_entity.type
_entity.pdbx_description
1 polymer ?
#
loop_
_entity_poly.entity_id
_entity_poly.type
_entity_poly.pdbx_seq_one_letter_code
_entity_poly.pdbx_strand_id
1 'polypeptide(L)'
;FIKNNKIEGVIADHWKSLELIKTNKKKVCLIHSKEINHNKGTSLNKRVLNVLNNVEKVVANSKFTKNLAIKCGVEESKIIVINPGVDPVQKLDKKSLNKVEDLLKHKSPRLITVSRFDKRKNHEKVIMSLRNLKQIYPNIVYICVGYGDEEENLKKLVEELNLKEQVMFFKNISNELKNSFISKSNIFVMPSIIYKKSV
;
A
#
# COMPACT_ATOMS: atom_id res chain seq x y z
N PHE A 1 2.30 30.11 15.16
CA PHE A 1 0.93 29.73 14.76
C PHE A 1 0.16 29.12 15.95
N ILE A 2 0.65 28.03 16.56
CA ILE A 2 -0.03 27.31 17.66
C ILE A 2 -0.25 28.21 18.90
N LYS A 3 0.66 29.14 19.18
CA LYS A 3 0.58 30.01 20.35
C LYS A 3 -0.54 31.07 20.27
N ASN A 4 -0.90 31.50 19.07
CA ASN A 4 -1.78 32.66 18.85
C ASN A 4 -3.20 32.28 18.43
N ASN A 5 -3.51 30.99 18.25
CA ASN A 5 -4.82 30.52 17.83
C ASN A 5 -5.49 29.70 18.95
N LYS A 6 -6.82 29.72 18.98
CA LYS A 6 -7.64 28.88 19.87
C LYS A 6 -7.58 27.41 19.43
N ILE A 7 -6.41 26.78 19.57
CA ILE A 7 -6.19 25.37 19.22
C ILE A 7 -6.38 24.53 20.47
N GLU A 8 -7.25 23.56 20.43
CA GLU A 8 -7.54 22.67 21.57
C GLU A 8 -6.60 21.45 21.62
N GLY A 9 -6.10 21.02 20.46
CA GLY A 9 -5.20 19.88 20.36
C GLY A 9 -4.44 19.85 19.04
N VAL A 10 -3.52 18.91 18.91
CA VAL A 10 -2.70 18.69 17.72
C VAL A 10 -2.79 17.23 17.31
N ILE A 11 -3.16 16.97 16.06
CA ILE A 11 -3.09 15.65 15.44
C ILE A 11 -1.97 15.67 14.42
N ALA A 12 -1.09 14.68 14.46
CA ALA A 12 0.00 14.55 13.49
C ALA A 12 0.03 13.15 12.87
N ASP A 13 0.25 13.11 11.57
CA ASP A 13 0.36 11.89 10.77
C ASP A 13 1.75 11.23 10.86
N HIS A 14 2.68 11.86 11.58
CA HIS A 14 4.02 11.35 11.77
C HIS A 14 4.65 11.88 13.05
N TRP A 15 5.32 11.02 13.82
CA TRP A 15 5.95 11.39 15.10
C TRP A 15 6.97 12.54 15.00
N LYS A 16 7.72 12.65 13.89
CA LYS A 16 8.69 13.74 13.70
C LYS A 16 8.03 15.12 13.71
N SER A 17 6.82 15.22 13.20
CA SER A 17 6.08 16.49 13.22
C SER A 17 5.80 16.96 14.65
N LEU A 18 5.53 16.01 15.57
CA LEU A 18 5.29 16.31 16.99
C LEU A 18 6.58 16.58 17.78
N GLU A 19 7.71 16.06 17.34
CA GLU A 19 8.99 16.24 18.03
C GLU A 19 9.38 17.73 18.16
N LEU A 20 9.01 18.52 17.16
CA LEU A 20 9.29 19.95 17.12
C LEU A 20 8.21 20.84 17.75
N ILE A 21 7.05 20.23 18.08
CA ILE A 21 5.92 21.00 18.61
C ILE A 21 5.98 21.09 20.13
N LYS A 22 6.36 22.27 20.63
CA LYS A 22 6.34 22.62 22.07
C LYS A 22 4.98 23.21 22.42
N THR A 23 4.09 22.41 23.00
CA THR A 23 2.77 22.84 23.48
C THR A 23 2.32 21.95 24.62
N ASN A 24 1.54 22.54 25.56
CA ASN A 24 0.85 21.82 26.63
C ASN A 24 -0.54 21.29 26.19
N LYS A 25 -0.94 21.55 24.96
CA LYS A 25 -2.20 21.03 24.40
C LYS A 25 -2.12 19.53 24.14
N LYS A 26 -3.28 18.87 24.15
CA LYS A 26 -3.38 17.45 23.81
C LYS A 26 -2.79 17.14 22.46
N LYS A 27 -2.02 16.06 22.37
CA LYS A 27 -1.39 15.60 21.12
C LYS A 27 -1.82 14.18 20.81
N VAL A 28 -2.15 13.93 19.55
CA VAL A 28 -2.45 12.59 19.02
C VAL A 28 -1.52 12.34 17.84
N CYS A 29 -0.92 11.15 17.81
CA CYS A 29 -0.02 10.75 16.73
C CYS A 29 -0.59 9.54 15.97
N LEU A 30 -0.74 9.65 14.66
CA LEU A 30 -1.04 8.52 13.80
C LEU A 30 0.27 7.78 13.45
N ILE A 31 0.22 6.45 13.42
CA ILE A 31 1.35 5.61 13.07
C ILE A 31 0.97 4.57 12.01
N HIS A 32 1.92 4.31 11.06
CA HIS A 32 1.67 3.49 9.87
C HIS A 32 2.61 2.28 9.72
N SER A 33 3.53 2.08 10.63
CA SER A 33 4.49 0.99 10.80
C SER A 33 5.95 1.30 10.45
N LYS A 34 6.27 1.74 9.23
CA LYS A 34 7.68 1.88 8.79
C LYS A 34 8.46 2.90 9.62
N GLU A 35 7.82 4.03 9.94
CA GLU A 35 8.42 5.19 10.62
C GLU A 35 8.69 4.93 12.11
N ILE A 36 8.13 3.87 12.69
CA ILE A 36 8.37 3.46 14.08
C ILE A 36 9.20 2.17 14.20
N ASN A 37 9.43 1.46 13.09
CA ASN A 37 10.11 0.17 13.07
C ASN A 37 11.63 0.34 13.15
N HIS A 38 12.12 0.67 14.33
CA HIS A 38 13.54 0.82 14.61
C HIS A 38 13.99 -0.16 15.69
N ASN A 39 15.24 -0.63 15.61
CA ASN A 39 15.81 -1.53 16.60
C ASN A 39 15.82 -0.86 17.97
N LYS A 40 15.41 -1.61 19.00
CA LYS A 40 15.40 -1.13 20.39
C LYS A 40 16.77 -0.58 20.81
N GLY A 41 16.75 0.53 21.54
CA GLY A 41 17.95 1.17 22.08
C GLY A 41 18.70 2.08 21.11
N THR A 42 18.38 2.06 19.81
CA THR A 42 18.98 3.02 18.85
C THR A 42 18.52 4.45 19.16
N SER A 43 19.33 5.44 18.75
CA SER A 43 18.97 6.86 18.92
C SER A 43 17.62 7.21 18.32
N LEU A 44 17.31 6.63 17.15
CA LEU A 44 16.04 6.86 16.48
C LEU A 44 14.87 6.20 17.23
N ASN A 45 15.03 4.98 17.75
CA ASN A 45 14.04 4.35 18.61
C ASN A 45 13.76 5.19 19.87
N LYS A 46 14.81 5.67 20.55
CA LYS A 46 14.67 6.54 21.74
C LYS A 46 13.88 7.81 21.41
N ARG A 47 14.15 8.45 20.27
CA ARG A 47 13.41 9.64 19.82
C ARG A 47 11.93 9.34 19.55
N VAL A 48 11.63 8.23 18.86
CA VAL A 48 10.25 7.76 18.62
C VAL A 48 9.53 7.57 19.96
N LEU A 49 10.13 6.85 20.91
CA LEU A 49 9.53 6.59 22.22
C LEU A 49 9.32 7.86 23.03
N ASN A 50 10.29 8.78 23.00
CA ASN A 50 10.14 10.08 23.67
C ASN A 50 8.94 10.87 23.15
N VAL A 51 8.63 10.78 21.86
CA VAL A 51 7.45 11.44 21.31
C VAL A 51 6.17 10.65 21.63
N LEU A 52 6.15 9.35 21.29
CA LEU A 52 4.91 8.56 21.35
C LEU A 52 4.45 8.26 22.77
N ASN A 53 5.35 8.16 23.75
CA ASN A 53 4.97 8.01 25.16
C ASN A 53 4.58 9.34 25.83
N ASN A 54 4.80 10.48 25.17
CA ASN A 54 4.40 11.81 25.63
C ASN A 54 3.19 12.42 24.89
N VAL A 55 2.49 11.65 24.09
CA VAL A 55 1.20 12.05 23.49
C VAL A 55 0.02 11.49 24.29
N GLU A 56 -1.16 12.06 24.15
CA GLU A 56 -2.40 11.60 24.77
C GLU A 56 -2.81 10.23 24.23
N LYS A 57 -2.81 10.08 22.91
CA LYS A 57 -3.11 8.81 22.21
C LYS A 57 -2.22 8.63 20.98
N VAL A 58 -1.92 7.36 20.74
CA VAL A 58 -1.26 6.87 19.52
C VAL A 58 -2.29 6.08 18.73
N VAL A 59 -2.58 6.51 17.50
CA VAL A 59 -3.54 5.84 16.62
C VAL A 59 -2.78 4.94 15.65
N ALA A 60 -2.90 3.65 15.82
CA ALA A 60 -2.33 2.66 14.91
C ALA A 60 -3.35 2.33 13.80
N ASN A 61 -2.90 2.31 12.55
CA ASN A 61 -3.75 2.02 11.39
C ASN A 61 -4.15 0.53 11.26
N SER A 62 -3.61 -0.35 12.10
CA SER A 62 -3.93 -1.78 12.11
C SER A 62 -3.47 -2.45 13.40
N LYS A 63 -3.98 -3.66 13.68
CA LYS A 63 -3.49 -4.51 14.78
C LYS A 63 -2.00 -4.84 14.62
N PHE A 64 -1.53 -5.03 13.38
CA PHE A 64 -0.11 -5.24 13.09
C PHE A 64 0.73 -4.04 13.56
N THR A 65 0.33 -2.82 13.22
CA THR A 65 1.03 -1.59 13.60
C THR A 65 0.98 -1.37 15.13
N LYS A 66 -0.15 -1.67 15.79
CA LYS A 66 -0.25 -1.67 17.26
C LYS A 66 0.80 -2.61 17.86
N ASN A 67 0.84 -3.88 17.43
CA ASN A 67 1.76 -4.86 17.97
C ASN A 67 3.24 -4.47 17.72
N LEU A 68 3.53 -3.88 16.57
CA LEU A 68 4.84 -3.33 16.26
C LEU A 68 5.22 -2.20 17.22
N ALA A 69 4.31 -1.26 17.49
CA ALA A 69 4.55 -0.15 18.41
C ALA A 69 4.84 -0.65 19.85
N ILE A 70 4.06 -1.61 20.34
CA ILE A 70 4.30 -2.27 21.66
C ILE A 70 5.70 -2.94 21.65
N LYS A 71 6.02 -3.69 20.60
CA LYS A 71 7.34 -4.33 20.45
C LYS A 71 8.48 -3.31 20.45
N CYS A 72 8.28 -2.12 19.91
CA CYS A 72 9.25 -1.03 19.91
C CYS A 72 9.35 -0.31 21.26
N GLY A 73 8.41 -0.50 22.20
CA GLY A 73 8.41 0.07 23.55
C GLY A 73 7.39 1.17 23.80
N VAL A 74 6.42 1.37 22.91
CA VAL A 74 5.30 2.30 23.14
C VAL A 74 4.33 1.70 24.16
N GLU A 75 3.87 2.48 25.12
CA GLU A 75 2.91 2.07 26.15
C GLU A 75 1.58 1.62 25.52
N GLU A 76 1.16 0.38 25.81
CA GLU A 76 -0.05 -0.18 25.20
C GLU A 76 -1.32 0.60 25.52
N SER A 77 -1.43 1.14 26.74
CA SER A 77 -2.58 1.93 27.21
C SER A 77 -2.85 3.20 26.37
N LYS A 78 -1.83 3.68 25.70
CA LYS A 78 -1.91 4.86 24.83
C LYS A 78 -2.33 4.50 23.40
N ILE A 79 -2.23 3.23 23.00
CA ILE A 79 -2.44 2.83 21.60
C ILE A 79 -3.90 2.41 21.37
N ILE A 80 -4.53 3.07 20.43
CA ILE A 80 -5.83 2.66 19.88
C ILE A 80 -5.67 2.24 18.43
N VAL A 81 -6.49 1.31 17.96
CA VAL A 81 -6.52 0.89 16.56
C VAL A 81 -7.69 1.53 15.85
N ILE A 82 -7.41 2.33 14.84
CA ILE A 82 -8.42 2.89 13.94
C ILE A 82 -7.99 2.52 12.52
N ASN A 83 -8.70 1.58 11.90
CA ASN A 83 -8.42 1.21 10.54
C ASN A 83 -8.75 2.37 9.59
N PRO A 84 -7.93 2.60 8.53
CA PRO A 84 -8.25 3.59 7.52
C PRO A 84 -9.60 3.30 6.88
N GLY A 85 -10.39 4.36 6.68
CA GLY A 85 -11.61 4.27 5.92
C GLY A 85 -11.33 4.06 4.42
N VAL A 86 -12.33 3.58 3.72
CA VAL A 86 -12.36 3.51 2.25
C VAL A 86 -13.58 4.26 1.74
N ASP A 87 -13.45 4.88 0.58
CA ASP A 87 -14.57 5.54 -0.05
C ASP A 87 -15.66 4.51 -0.43
N PRO A 88 -16.94 4.88 -0.37
CA PRO A 88 -18.00 4.04 -0.87
C PRO A 88 -17.77 3.64 -2.33
N VAL A 89 -18.21 2.45 -2.69
CA VAL A 89 -18.11 1.98 -4.08
C VAL A 89 -18.86 2.97 -4.98
N GLN A 90 -18.10 3.66 -5.84
CA GLN A 90 -18.68 4.58 -6.80
C GLN A 90 -19.36 3.83 -7.94
N LYS A 91 -20.41 4.44 -8.52
CA LYS A 91 -21.06 3.90 -9.71
C LYS A 91 -20.04 3.82 -10.84
N LEU A 92 -19.92 2.64 -11.44
CA LEU A 92 -18.96 2.42 -12.52
C LEU A 92 -19.37 3.19 -13.78
N ASP A 93 -18.39 3.82 -14.42
CA ASP A 93 -18.60 4.53 -15.68
C ASP A 93 -18.82 3.55 -16.84
N LYS A 94 -19.94 3.67 -17.55
CA LYS A 94 -20.31 2.77 -18.66
C LYS A 94 -19.28 2.78 -19.79
N LYS A 95 -18.73 3.95 -20.14
CA LYS A 95 -17.73 4.07 -21.21
C LYS A 95 -16.45 3.32 -20.88
N SER A 96 -15.96 3.47 -19.65
CA SER A 96 -14.77 2.75 -19.14
C SER A 96 -15.04 1.25 -19.04
N LEU A 97 -16.23 0.84 -18.60
CA LEU A 97 -16.61 -0.57 -18.56
C LEU A 97 -16.59 -1.22 -19.95
N ASN A 98 -17.21 -0.59 -20.93
CA ASN A 98 -17.23 -1.10 -22.31
C ASN A 98 -15.81 -1.19 -22.89
N LYS A 99 -15.00 -0.15 -22.70
CA LYS A 99 -13.59 -0.16 -23.12
C LYS A 99 -12.81 -1.32 -22.53
N VAL A 100 -12.98 -1.61 -21.23
CA VAL A 100 -12.30 -2.72 -20.56
C VAL A 100 -12.84 -4.07 -21.03
N GLU A 101 -14.16 -4.18 -21.24
CA GLU A 101 -14.78 -5.39 -21.78
C GLU A 101 -14.22 -5.76 -23.14
N ASP A 102 -14.15 -4.78 -24.06
CA ASP A 102 -13.59 -4.97 -25.40
C ASP A 102 -12.10 -5.39 -25.35
N LEU A 103 -11.33 -4.73 -24.48
CA LEU A 103 -9.90 -5.03 -24.32
C LEU A 103 -9.65 -6.42 -23.73
N LEU A 104 -10.52 -6.88 -22.84
CA LEU A 104 -10.41 -8.18 -22.18
C LEU A 104 -11.30 -9.26 -22.82
N LYS A 105 -11.89 -8.97 -23.98
CA LYS A 105 -12.65 -9.96 -24.75
C LYS A 105 -11.78 -11.20 -24.99
N HIS A 106 -12.33 -12.36 -24.72
CA HIS A 106 -11.62 -13.65 -24.80
C HIS A 106 -10.48 -13.89 -23.79
N LYS A 107 -10.23 -12.98 -22.86
CA LYS A 107 -9.24 -13.19 -21.77
C LYS A 107 -9.93 -13.74 -20.53
N SER A 108 -9.50 -14.93 -20.06
CA SER A 108 -10.01 -15.58 -18.82
C SER A 108 -9.05 -16.69 -18.37
N PRO A 109 -8.80 -16.86 -17.06
CA PRO A 109 -9.15 -15.93 -15.98
C PRO A 109 -8.38 -14.62 -16.03
N ARG A 110 -8.95 -13.59 -15.42
CA ARG A 110 -8.40 -12.23 -15.37
C ARG A 110 -7.87 -11.93 -13.97
N LEU A 111 -6.56 -11.82 -13.82
CA LEU A 111 -5.88 -11.46 -12.59
C LEU A 111 -5.54 -9.97 -12.62
N ILE A 112 -5.62 -9.28 -11.49
CA ILE A 112 -5.25 -7.86 -11.41
C ILE A 112 -4.44 -7.57 -10.14
N THR A 113 -3.42 -6.73 -10.29
CA THR A 113 -2.74 -6.02 -9.19
C THR A 113 -2.77 -4.52 -9.44
N VAL A 114 -3.19 -3.77 -8.43
CA VAL A 114 -3.15 -2.30 -8.44
C VAL A 114 -2.17 -1.86 -7.37
N SER A 115 -0.95 -1.51 -7.73
CA SER A 115 0.08 -1.10 -6.78
C SER A 115 1.30 -0.49 -7.48
N ARG A 116 2.22 0.11 -6.70
CA ARG A 116 3.52 0.49 -7.22
C ARG A 116 4.31 -0.74 -7.68
N PHE A 117 5.07 -0.59 -8.76
CA PHE A 117 5.98 -1.63 -9.24
C PHE A 117 7.29 -1.54 -8.45
N ASP A 118 7.28 -2.06 -7.24
CA ASP A 118 8.44 -2.22 -6.36
C ASP A 118 8.63 -3.70 -5.98
N LYS A 119 9.85 -4.10 -5.62
CA LYS A 119 10.18 -5.50 -5.28
C LYS A 119 9.30 -6.07 -4.18
N ARG A 120 8.87 -5.24 -3.23
CA ARG A 120 8.00 -5.65 -2.14
C ARG A 120 6.61 -6.09 -2.62
N LYS A 121 6.12 -5.55 -3.74
CA LYS A 121 4.82 -5.92 -4.32
C LYS A 121 4.84 -7.23 -5.11
N ASN A 122 6.03 -7.68 -5.46
CA ASN A 122 6.30 -9.04 -5.93
C ASN A 122 5.52 -9.45 -7.20
N HIS A 123 5.33 -8.52 -8.12
CA HIS A 123 4.71 -8.78 -9.44
C HIS A 123 5.48 -9.88 -10.19
N GLU A 124 6.80 -9.92 -10.01
CA GLU A 124 7.69 -10.92 -10.59
C GLU A 124 7.18 -12.35 -10.37
N LYS A 125 6.83 -12.71 -9.13
CA LYS A 125 6.36 -14.06 -8.80
C LYS A 125 5.02 -14.40 -9.47
N VAL A 126 4.13 -13.42 -9.63
CA VAL A 126 2.89 -13.62 -10.38
C VAL A 126 3.20 -13.89 -11.84
N ILE A 127 4.06 -13.07 -12.47
CA ILE A 127 4.48 -13.25 -13.87
C ILE A 127 5.13 -14.62 -14.06
N MET A 128 6.05 -15.02 -13.18
CA MET A 128 6.67 -16.35 -13.24
C MET A 128 5.65 -17.48 -13.16
N SER A 129 4.62 -17.33 -12.32
CA SER A 129 3.54 -18.33 -12.17
C SER A 129 2.70 -18.47 -13.44
N LEU A 130 2.56 -17.42 -14.24
CA LEU A 130 1.82 -17.47 -15.50
C LEU A 130 2.43 -18.42 -16.50
N ARG A 131 3.73 -18.72 -16.43
CA ARG A 131 4.39 -19.70 -17.32
C ARG A 131 3.71 -21.08 -17.26
N ASN A 132 3.33 -21.52 -16.06
CA ASN A 132 2.65 -22.79 -15.87
C ASN A 132 1.13 -22.63 -16.05
N LEU A 133 0.56 -21.54 -15.55
CA LEU A 133 -0.88 -21.29 -15.62
C LEU A 133 -1.40 -21.16 -17.04
N LYS A 134 -0.64 -20.60 -17.98
CA LYS A 134 -1.07 -20.47 -19.38
C LYS A 134 -1.23 -21.82 -20.09
N GLN A 135 -0.60 -22.87 -19.61
CA GLN A 135 -0.78 -24.23 -20.16
C GLN A 135 -2.15 -24.79 -19.82
N ILE A 136 -2.70 -24.43 -18.66
CA ILE A 136 -4.02 -24.84 -18.19
C ILE A 136 -5.10 -23.85 -18.66
N TYR A 137 -4.75 -22.56 -18.67
CA TYR A 137 -5.61 -21.45 -19.04
C TYR A 137 -4.95 -20.60 -20.15
N PRO A 138 -5.02 -21.01 -21.42
CA PRO A 138 -4.32 -20.33 -22.52
C PRO A 138 -4.65 -18.83 -22.65
N ASN A 139 -5.87 -18.46 -22.30
CA ASN A 139 -6.38 -17.10 -22.36
C ASN A 139 -6.24 -16.30 -21.05
N ILE A 140 -5.47 -16.83 -20.06
CA ILE A 140 -5.23 -16.11 -18.82
C ILE A 140 -4.59 -14.75 -19.09
N VAL A 141 -4.99 -13.73 -18.32
CA VAL A 141 -4.35 -12.42 -18.37
C VAL A 141 -4.07 -11.88 -16.97
N TYR A 142 -2.91 -11.27 -16.81
CA TYR A 142 -2.52 -10.53 -15.62
C TYR A 142 -2.41 -9.04 -15.95
N ILE A 143 -3.22 -8.26 -15.27
CA ILE A 143 -3.35 -6.82 -15.44
C ILE A 143 -2.57 -6.13 -14.33
N CYS A 144 -1.51 -5.42 -14.69
CA CYS A 144 -0.66 -4.66 -13.77
C CYS A 144 -0.99 -3.17 -13.88
N VAL A 145 -1.63 -2.60 -12.86
CA VAL A 145 -1.96 -1.17 -12.82
C VAL A 145 -1.07 -0.46 -11.82
N GLY A 146 -0.26 0.48 -12.30
CA GLY A 146 0.65 1.25 -11.48
C GLY A 146 1.91 1.70 -12.22
N TYR A 147 2.92 2.08 -11.45
CA TYR A 147 4.25 2.45 -11.95
C TYR A 147 5.29 2.26 -10.83
N GLY A 148 6.57 2.24 -11.18
CA GLY A 148 7.65 2.14 -10.19
C GLY A 148 8.96 1.64 -10.80
N ASP A 149 9.98 1.53 -9.96
CA ASP A 149 11.37 1.26 -10.36
C ASP A 149 11.56 -0.11 -11.03
N GLU A 150 10.64 -1.06 -10.78
CA GLU A 150 10.71 -2.41 -11.36
C GLU A 150 10.01 -2.52 -12.74
N GLU A 151 9.42 -1.45 -13.29
CA GLU A 151 8.63 -1.53 -14.54
C GLU A 151 9.42 -2.19 -15.69
N GLU A 152 10.64 -1.72 -15.93
CA GLU A 152 11.48 -2.23 -17.02
C GLU A 152 11.95 -3.68 -16.78
N ASN A 153 12.26 -4.03 -15.52
CA ASN A 153 12.63 -5.40 -15.16
C ASN A 153 11.46 -6.37 -15.38
N LEU A 154 10.24 -5.93 -15.02
CA LEU A 154 9.04 -6.74 -15.22
C LEU A 154 8.72 -6.94 -16.70
N LYS A 155 8.87 -5.90 -17.53
CA LYS A 155 8.69 -6.02 -18.98
C LYS A 155 9.70 -6.98 -19.63
N LYS A 156 10.99 -6.88 -19.26
CA LYS A 156 12.01 -7.82 -19.70
C LYS A 156 11.66 -9.26 -19.33
N LEU A 157 11.24 -9.48 -18.07
CA LEU A 157 10.82 -10.81 -17.61
C LEU A 157 9.64 -11.37 -18.43
N VAL A 158 8.68 -10.53 -18.79
CA VAL A 158 7.54 -10.92 -19.65
C VAL A 158 8.02 -11.35 -21.03
N GLU A 159 9.03 -10.67 -21.59
CA GLU A 159 9.64 -11.03 -22.88
C GLU A 159 10.40 -12.35 -22.80
N GLU A 160 11.29 -12.49 -21.81
CA GLU A 160 12.09 -13.69 -21.57
C GLU A 160 11.22 -14.95 -21.38
N LEU A 161 10.06 -14.81 -20.74
CA LEU A 161 9.12 -15.91 -20.50
C LEU A 161 8.09 -16.10 -21.64
N ASN A 162 8.15 -15.30 -22.71
CA ASN A 162 7.18 -15.32 -23.82
C ASN A 162 5.72 -15.15 -23.33
N LEU A 163 5.48 -14.14 -22.47
CA LEU A 163 4.18 -13.89 -21.83
C LEU A 163 3.53 -12.56 -22.29
N LYS A 164 3.93 -11.99 -23.43
CA LYS A 164 3.41 -10.70 -23.93
C LYS A 164 1.88 -10.69 -24.06
N GLU A 165 1.29 -11.81 -24.44
CA GLU A 165 -0.16 -11.96 -24.58
C GLU A 165 -0.89 -12.14 -23.23
N GLN A 166 -0.16 -12.51 -22.17
CA GLN A 166 -0.72 -12.81 -20.86
C GLN A 166 -0.52 -11.68 -19.85
N VAL A 167 0.26 -10.64 -20.16
CA VAL A 167 0.54 -9.55 -19.22
C VAL A 167 0.27 -8.19 -19.85
N MET A 168 -0.51 -7.38 -19.17
CA MET A 168 -0.82 -6.00 -19.57
C MET A 168 -0.39 -5.03 -18.50
N PHE A 169 0.35 -3.97 -18.89
CA PHE A 169 0.79 -2.90 -17.99
C PHE A 169 0.02 -1.62 -18.28
N PHE A 170 -0.50 -1.01 -17.23
CA PHE A 170 -1.23 0.27 -17.30
C PHE A 170 -0.67 1.25 -16.28
N LYS A 171 -0.33 2.45 -16.71
CA LYS A 171 0.11 3.56 -15.85
C LYS A 171 -0.69 4.81 -16.13
N ASN A 172 -0.82 5.67 -15.13
CA ASN A 172 -1.50 6.97 -15.23
C ASN A 172 -2.92 6.88 -15.82
N ILE A 173 -3.63 5.80 -15.55
CA ILE A 173 -5.03 5.64 -15.95
C ILE A 173 -5.96 6.36 -14.97
N SER A 174 -7.15 6.75 -15.43
CA SER A 174 -8.16 7.39 -14.58
C SER A 174 -8.71 6.41 -13.52
N ASN A 175 -9.32 6.95 -12.48
CA ASN A 175 -9.96 6.13 -11.44
C ASN A 175 -11.12 5.29 -11.99
N GLU A 176 -11.88 5.84 -12.94
CA GLU A 176 -13.01 5.16 -13.61
C GLU A 176 -12.49 3.92 -14.36
N LEU A 177 -11.42 4.08 -15.12
CA LEU A 177 -10.81 2.99 -15.88
C LEU A 177 -10.19 1.94 -14.93
N LYS A 178 -9.48 2.37 -13.89
CA LYS A 178 -8.96 1.48 -12.85
C LYS A 178 -10.06 0.67 -12.18
N ASN A 179 -11.15 1.32 -11.76
CA ASN A 179 -12.27 0.66 -11.11
C ASN A 179 -12.97 -0.32 -12.06
N SER A 180 -13.05 0.00 -13.36
CA SER A 180 -13.57 -0.90 -14.39
C SER A 180 -12.69 -2.14 -14.57
N PHE A 181 -11.36 -2.01 -14.59
CA PHE A 181 -10.45 -3.16 -14.60
C PHE A 181 -10.64 -4.06 -13.37
N ILE A 182 -10.74 -3.46 -12.17
CA ILE A 182 -10.97 -4.23 -10.93
C ILE A 182 -12.30 -4.98 -11.03
N SER A 183 -13.37 -4.30 -11.44
CA SER A 183 -14.71 -4.88 -11.57
C SER A 183 -14.80 -6.03 -12.59
N LYS A 184 -14.00 -5.97 -13.67
CA LYS A 184 -13.97 -6.99 -14.73
C LYS A 184 -12.93 -8.08 -14.51
N SER A 185 -12.20 -8.04 -13.41
CA SER A 185 -11.23 -9.06 -13.04
C SER A 185 -11.85 -10.14 -12.15
N ASN A 186 -11.34 -11.36 -12.25
CA ASN A 186 -11.81 -12.49 -11.46
C ASN A 186 -11.07 -12.58 -10.11
N ILE A 187 -9.78 -12.21 -10.09
CA ILE A 187 -8.91 -12.37 -8.92
C ILE A 187 -8.05 -11.11 -8.74
N PHE A 188 -8.17 -10.47 -7.58
CA PHE A 188 -7.24 -9.43 -7.15
C PHE A 188 -6.04 -10.09 -6.44
N VAL A 189 -4.84 -9.91 -6.98
CA VAL A 189 -3.62 -10.55 -6.46
C VAL A 189 -2.73 -9.51 -5.80
N MET A 190 -2.38 -9.71 -4.53
CA MET A 190 -1.47 -8.84 -3.79
C MET A 190 -0.42 -9.68 -3.05
N PRO A 191 0.59 -10.21 -3.73
CA PRO A 191 1.57 -11.15 -3.17
C PRO A 191 2.73 -10.44 -2.46
N SER A 192 2.45 -9.37 -1.73
CA SER A 192 3.47 -8.56 -1.06
C SER A 192 4.34 -9.38 -0.12
N ILE A 193 5.66 -9.12 -0.15
CA ILE A 193 6.66 -9.76 0.69
C ILE A 193 7.33 -8.76 1.63
N ILE A 194 7.93 -9.28 2.70
CA ILE A 194 8.87 -8.50 3.53
C ILE A 194 10.19 -8.45 2.77
N TYR A 195 10.47 -7.31 2.20
CA TYR A 195 11.72 -7.06 1.48
C TYR A 195 12.65 -6.20 2.33
N LYS A 196 13.74 -6.78 2.82
CA LYS A 196 14.85 -6.02 3.43
C LYS A 196 15.70 -5.49 2.29
N LYS A 197 15.74 -4.17 2.08
CA LYS A 197 16.82 -3.58 1.29
C LYS A 197 18.12 -3.97 1.99
N SER A 198 19.00 -4.69 1.32
CA SER A 198 20.41 -4.73 1.70
C SER A 198 20.90 -3.28 1.73
N VAL A 199 21.44 -2.88 2.88
CA VAL A 199 22.09 -1.58 3.07
C VAL A 199 23.39 -1.57 2.28
#